data_be61f388fbd9218b728df9e823913752
#
_entry.id   be61f388fbd9218b728df9e823913752
#
_cell.length_a   1.000
_cell.length_b   1.000
_cell.length_c   1.000
_cell.angle_alpha   90.00
_cell.angle_beta   90.00
_cell.angle_gamma   90.00
#
_symmetry.space_group_name_H-M   'P 1'
#
loop_
_entity.id
_entity.type
_entity.pdbx_description
1 polymer ?
#
loop_
_entity_poly.entity_id
_entity_poly.type
_entity_poly.pdbx_seq_one_letter_code
_entity_poly.pdbx_strand_id
1 'polypeptide(L)'
;MITDIRLLSQQLVNPTYNSPAELVKWMGALQAQNYEMSKWAIGIRLKSCNLNSIDEALLQGKIIRMHIMRPTWHFVAAEDVRWMLQLSSKRIRSANESFGKQWNITEKTYSRCNRLIEKALEEYQNMTKQEIGTVLKNYGIPTDIHLLSRYLTRAETEGIICSGIDKNGKPTYALLNKRIPPTKALHHDEALSKLATAYFRSHSPASLQDFVWWSGLTITEARKAISNIEHDLIQDKKLYIHNTYTITQTIKSKNILHLLPPFDEYLISYKDRTSVIETQHHSKAFNTFG
;
A
#
# COMPACT_ATOMS: atom_id res chain seq x y z
N MET A 1 -0.18 -17.09 -21.11
CA MET A 1 -0.72 -15.79 -21.57
C MET A 1 -1.09 -14.88 -20.40
N ILE A 2 -2.15 -15.13 -19.61
CA ILE A 2 -2.49 -14.26 -18.43
C ILE A 2 -1.32 -14.16 -17.47
N THR A 3 -0.76 -15.29 -17.05
CA THR A 3 0.40 -15.39 -16.16
C THR A 3 1.60 -14.62 -16.69
N ASP A 4 1.91 -14.73 -17.99
CA ASP A 4 3.07 -14.05 -18.59
C ASP A 4 2.94 -12.53 -18.51
N ILE A 5 1.76 -12.00 -18.86
CA ILE A 5 1.52 -10.55 -18.78
C ILE A 5 1.55 -10.09 -17.31
N ARG A 6 1.01 -10.87 -16.36
CA ARG A 6 1.10 -10.53 -14.92
C ARG A 6 2.54 -10.51 -14.41
N LEU A 7 3.38 -11.46 -14.83
CA LEU A 7 4.79 -11.47 -14.46
C LEU A 7 5.54 -10.25 -15.03
N LEU A 8 5.26 -9.87 -16.28
CA LEU A 8 5.82 -8.68 -16.91
C LEU A 8 5.33 -7.39 -16.24
N SER A 9 4.03 -7.24 -16.06
CA SER A 9 3.42 -6.03 -15.50
C SER A 9 3.87 -5.77 -14.06
N GLN A 10 4.04 -6.82 -13.27
CA GLN A 10 4.57 -6.73 -11.91
C GLN A 10 6.10 -6.71 -11.83
N GLN A 11 6.81 -6.55 -12.94
CA GLN A 11 8.27 -6.46 -12.99
C GLN A 11 9.00 -7.69 -12.42
N LEU A 12 8.34 -8.85 -12.36
CA LEU A 12 8.96 -10.11 -11.93
C LEU A 12 9.80 -10.73 -13.05
N VAL A 13 9.51 -10.39 -14.29
CA VAL A 13 10.28 -10.80 -15.47
C VAL A 13 10.65 -9.57 -16.26
N ASN A 14 11.92 -9.52 -16.72
CA ASN A 14 12.47 -8.38 -17.45
C ASN A 14 12.25 -7.04 -16.72
N PRO A 15 12.65 -6.92 -15.43
CA PRO A 15 12.44 -5.71 -14.66
C PRO A 15 13.08 -4.51 -15.36
N THR A 16 12.41 -3.36 -15.32
CA THR A 16 12.85 -2.15 -16.03
C THR A 16 13.42 -1.07 -15.10
N TYR A 17 13.14 -1.16 -13.79
CA TYR A 17 13.52 -0.15 -12.81
C TYR A 17 14.79 -0.51 -12.06
N ASN A 18 15.63 0.51 -11.81
CA ASN A 18 16.77 0.44 -10.88
C ASN A 18 16.44 1.13 -9.54
N SER A 19 15.53 2.10 -9.56
CA SER A 19 15.14 2.89 -8.38
C SER A 19 13.99 2.20 -7.64
N PRO A 20 14.14 1.91 -6.32
CA PRO A 20 13.05 1.40 -5.51
C PRO A 20 11.81 2.30 -5.48
N ALA A 21 12.01 3.63 -5.45
CA ALA A 21 10.90 4.59 -5.44
C ALA A 21 10.12 4.59 -6.76
N GLU A 22 10.81 4.49 -7.90
CA GLU A 22 10.16 4.38 -9.21
C GLU A 22 9.38 3.08 -9.36
N LEU A 23 9.92 1.97 -8.85
CA LEU A 23 9.20 0.71 -8.81
C LEU A 23 7.95 0.79 -7.95
N VAL A 24 8.04 1.34 -6.74
CA VAL A 24 6.86 1.50 -5.86
C VAL A 24 5.81 2.39 -6.52
N LYS A 25 6.23 3.46 -7.20
CA LYS A 25 5.34 4.31 -8.00
C LYS A 25 4.70 3.55 -9.18
N TRP A 26 5.46 2.69 -9.84
CA TRP A 26 4.94 1.81 -10.90
C TRP A 26 3.86 0.88 -10.38
N MET A 27 4.12 0.22 -9.25
CA MET A 27 3.18 -0.71 -8.61
C MET A 27 1.96 0.00 -8.02
N GLY A 28 2.02 1.32 -7.81
CA GLY A 28 1.01 2.13 -7.13
C GLY A 28 1.09 1.96 -5.62
N ALA A 29 0.96 0.75 -5.12
CA ALA A 29 1.19 0.38 -3.72
C ALA A 29 1.64 -1.07 -3.63
N LEU A 30 2.46 -1.39 -2.61
CA LEU A 30 2.83 -2.77 -2.26
C LEU A 30 2.44 -3.02 -0.80
N GLN A 31 1.75 -4.12 -0.54
CA GLN A 31 1.40 -4.46 0.83
C GLN A 31 2.66 -4.69 1.67
N ALA A 32 2.72 -4.01 2.82
CA ALA A 32 3.91 -3.95 3.68
C ALA A 32 3.61 -4.42 5.10
N GLN A 33 2.82 -5.51 5.22
CA GLN A 33 2.41 -6.05 6.51
C GLN A 33 3.61 -6.62 7.29
N ASN A 34 4.48 -7.35 6.61
CA ASN A 34 5.77 -7.76 7.15
C ASN A 34 6.85 -6.81 6.60
N TYR A 35 7.37 -5.93 7.45
CA TYR A 35 8.23 -4.82 7.04
C TYR A 35 9.49 -5.28 6.28
N GLU A 36 10.23 -6.24 6.82
CA GLU A 36 11.47 -6.73 6.21
C GLU A 36 11.19 -7.50 4.91
N MET A 37 10.19 -8.38 4.92
CA MET A 37 9.84 -9.15 3.73
C MET A 37 9.22 -8.29 2.63
N SER A 38 8.64 -7.13 2.97
CA SER A 38 8.15 -6.18 1.96
C SER A 38 9.29 -5.47 1.22
N LYS A 39 10.46 -5.30 1.83
CA LYS A 39 11.67 -4.85 1.14
C LYS A 39 12.13 -5.90 0.12
N TRP A 40 12.02 -7.19 0.46
CA TRP A 40 12.27 -8.29 -0.47
C TRP A 40 11.32 -8.23 -1.69
N ALA A 41 10.04 -7.91 -1.47
CA ALA A 41 9.07 -7.73 -2.56
C ALA A 41 9.49 -6.64 -3.54
N ILE A 42 10.09 -5.55 -3.08
CA ILE A 42 10.68 -4.51 -3.94
C ILE A 42 11.91 -5.07 -4.66
N GLY A 43 12.83 -5.71 -3.91
CA GLY A 43 14.10 -6.16 -4.42
C GLY A 43 14.01 -7.13 -5.61
N ILE A 44 13.09 -8.11 -5.55
CA ILE A 44 12.90 -9.11 -6.62
C ILE A 44 12.33 -8.52 -7.92
N ARG A 45 11.89 -7.25 -7.91
CA ARG A 45 11.31 -6.51 -9.03
C ARG A 45 12.23 -5.46 -9.63
N LEU A 46 13.45 -5.33 -9.10
CA LEU A 46 14.45 -4.40 -9.61
C LEU A 46 15.45 -5.10 -10.55
N LYS A 47 16.00 -4.37 -11.52
CA LYS A 47 17.08 -4.87 -12.39
C LYS A 47 18.31 -5.33 -11.62
N SER A 48 18.67 -4.54 -10.60
CA SER A 48 19.73 -4.88 -9.66
C SER A 48 19.21 -4.64 -8.24
N CYS A 49 19.14 -5.70 -7.44
CA CYS A 49 18.70 -5.61 -6.06
C CYS A 49 19.87 -5.19 -5.16
N ASN A 50 19.67 -4.09 -4.42
CA ASN A 50 20.53 -3.73 -3.31
C ASN A 50 19.64 -3.28 -2.15
N LEU A 51 19.69 -4.00 -1.02
CA LEU A 51 18.91 -3.68 0.17
C LEU A 51 19.18 -2.25 0.66
N ASN A 52 20.44 -1.82 0.60
CA ASN A 52 20.82 -0.46 1.02
C ASN A 52 20.08 0.62 0.21
N SER A 53 19.84 0.41 -1.09
CA SER A 53 19.10 1.38 -1.91
C SER A 53 17.63 1.48 -1.52
N ILE A 54 17.03 0.40 -1.01
CA ILE A 54 15.66 0.38 -0.51
C ILE A 54 15.60 1.11 0.84
N ASP A 55 16.53 0.81 1.74
CA ASP A 55 16.63 1.46 3.04
C ASP A 55 16.92 2.96 2.88
N GLU A 56 17.76 3.35 1.92
CA GLU A 56 18.00 4.74 1.59
C GLU A 56 16.74 5.46 1.05
N ALA A 57 15.97 4.82 0.19
CA ALA A 57 14.71 5.39 -0.32
C ALA A 57 13.67 5.59 0.81
N LEU A 58 13.62 4.67 1.78
CA LEU A 58 12.83 4.80 3.00
C LEU A 58 13.37 5.92 3.91
N LEU A 59 14.68 5.97 4.14
CA LEU A 59 15.34 6.99 4.93
C LEU A 59 15.08 8.40 4.38
N GLN A 60 15.23 8.57 3.07
CA GLN A 60 15.01 9.83 2.37
C GLN A 60 13.51 10.21 2.24
N GLY A 61 12.61 9.33 2.67
CA GLY A 61 11.16 9.56 2.55
C GLY A 61 10.64 9.53 1.12
N LYS A 62 11.37 8.93 0.17
CA LYS A 62 10.90 8.67 -1.20
C LYS A 62 9.84 7.57 -1.26
N ILE A 63 9.95 6.61 -0.34
CA ILE A 63 8.96 5.57 -0.07
C ILE A 63 8.43 5.77 1.34
N ILE A 64 7.12 5.73 1.50
CA ILE A 64 6.43 5.87 2.78
C ILE A 64 5.67 4.58 3.07
N ARG A 65 5.76 4.11 4.32
CA ARG A 65 4.94 3.01 4.83
C ARG A 65 3.84 3.55 5.73
N MET A 66 2.60 3.24 5.41
CA MET A 66 1.44 3.66 6.22
C MET A 66 0.19 2.85 5.91
N HIS A 67 -0.87 3.00 6.72
CA HIS A 67 -2.19 2.47 6.40
C HIS A 67 -2.83 3.33 5.31
N ILE A 68 -2.92 2.77 4.11
CA ILE A 68 -3.46 3.47 2.93
C ILE A 68 -4.16 2.46 2.01
N MET A 69 -5.10 2.91 1.20
CA MET A 69 -5.99 2.11 0.35
C MET A 69 -6.91 1.18 1.14
N ARG A 70 -6.37 0.21 1.83
CA ARG A 70 -7.06 -0.75 2.72
C ARG A 70 -6.53 -0.59 4.16
N PRO A 71 -7.21 -1.12 5.19
CA PRO A 71 -6.73 -1.03 6.57
C PRO A 71 -5.55 -1.98 6.84
N THR A 72 -4.58 -1.99 5.94
CA THR A 72 -3.32 -2.74 6.00
C THR A 72 -2.15 -1.81 5.68
N TRP A 73 -0.95 -2.18 6.11
CA TRP A 73 0.27 -1.45 5.78
C TRP A 73 0.62 -1.56 4.31
N HIS A 74 0.98 -0.44 3.67
CA HIS A 74 1.50 -0.42 2.30
C HIS A 74 2.75 0.46 2.20
N PHE A 75 3.65 0.11 1.28
CA PHE A 75 4.63 1.03 0.72
C PHE A 75 4.00 1.78 -0.45
N VAL A 76 4.17 3.09 -0.45
CA VAL A 76 3.71 3.99 -1.52
C VAL A 76 4.78 5.03 -1.81
N ALA A 77 4.82 5.54 -3.04
CA ALA A 77 5.69 6.67 -3.37
C ALA A 77 5.22 7.93 -2.63
N ALA A 78 6.15 8.72 -2.12
CA ALA A 78 5.84 9.91 -1.32
C ALA A 78 4.86 10.89 -2.01
N GLU A 79 5.03 11.09 -3.31
CA GLU A 79 4.18 11.96 -4.14
C GLU A 79 2.74 11.46 -4.27
N ASP A 80 2.48 10.18 -4.00
CA ASP A 80 1.17 9.56 -4.15
C ASP A 80 0.38 9.49 -2.83
N VAL A 81 1.05 9.66 -1.69
CA VAL A 81 0.43 9.52 -0.37
C VAL A 81 -0.82 10.38 -0.20
N ARG A 82 -0.76 11.66 -0.54
CA ARG A 82 -1.84 12.61 -0.23
C ARG A 82 -3.13 12.33 -0.98
N TRP A 83 -3.04 12.09 -2.30
CA TRP A 83 -4.22 11.78 -3.09
C TRP A 83 -4.77 10.37 -2.80
N MET A 84 -3.91 9.42 -2.47
CA MET A 84 -4.36 8.09 -2.03
C MET A 84 -5.07 8.14 -0.67
N LEU A 85 -4.59 8.96 0.27
CA LEU A 85 -5.30 9.22 1.53
C LEU A 85 -6.65 9.85 1.28
N GLN A 86 -6.75 10.80 0.36
CA GLN A 86 -8.02 11.44 -0.02
C GLN A 86 -9.06 10.40 -0.44
N LEU A 87 -8.66 9.37 -1.21
CA LEU A 87 -9.54 8.29 -1.66
C LEU A 87 -9.89 7.28 -0.56
N SER A 88 -8.98 7.01 0.36
CA SER A 88 -9.05 5.84 1.25
C SER A 88 -9.33 6.15 2.72
N SER A 89 -8.98 7.34 3.20
CA SER A 89 -9.01 7.67 4.63
C SER A 89 -10.36 7.43 5.30
N LYS A 90 -11.46 7.80 4.65
CA LYS A 90 -12.82 7.61 5.19
C LYS A 90 -13.12 6.13 5.46
N ARG A 91 -12.77 5.24 4.51
CA ARG A 91 -13.02 3.79 4.65
C ARG A 91 -12.14 3.17 5.73
N ILE A 92 -10.85 3.54 5.77
CA ILE A 92 -9.92 3.02 6.78
C ILE A 92 -10.34 3.49 8.17
N ARG A 93 -10.75 4.76 8.32
CA ARG A 93 -11.29 5.27 9.60
C ARG A 93 -12.51 4.50 10.04
N SER A 94 -13.49 4.30 9.15
CA SER A 94 -14.71 3.54 9.48
C SER A 94 -14.38 2.10 9.93
N ALA A 95 -13.45 1.42 9.25
CA ALA A 95 -12.98 0.11 9.68
C ALA A 95 -12.27 0.18 11.05
N ASN A 96 -11.39 1.16 11.24
CA ASN A 96 -10.68 1.37 12.50
C ASN A 96 -11.65 1.62 13.67
N GLU A 97 -12.68 2.44 13.47
CA GLU A 97 -13.74 2.72 14.45
C GLU A 97 -14.58 1.48 14.75
N SER A 98 -14.94 0.70 13.72
CA SER A 98 -15.66 -0.55 13.89
C SER A 98 -14.89 -1.53 14.77
N PHE A 99 -13.60 -1.71 14.50
CA PHE A 99 -12.72 -2.51 15.36
C PHE A 99 -12.53 -1.90 16.75
N GLY A 100 -12.61 -0.57 16.88
CA GLY A 100 -12.44 0.16 18.14
C GLY A 100 -13.68 0.17 19.04
N LYS A 101 -14.87 -0.22 18.57
CA LYS A 101 -16.13 -0.17 19.31
C LYS A 101 -16.07 -0.88 20.68
N GLN A 102 -15.40 -2.02 20.75
CA GLN A 102 -15.26 -2.80 21.97
C GLN A 102 -14.47 -2.07 23.09
N TRP A 103 -13.69 -1.05 22.75
CA TRP A 103 -12.92 -0.23 23.73
C TRP A 103 -13.55 1.14 23.98
N ASN A 104 -14.74 1.44 23.42
CA ASN A 104 -15.46 2.70 23.60
C ASN A 104 -14.59 3.95 23.31
N ILE A 105 -13.74 3.90 22.29
CA ILE A 105 -12.89 5.04 21.92
C ILE A 105 -13.78 6.15 21.33
N THR A 106 -13.78 7.32 21.98
CA THR A 106 -14.56 8.47 21.53
C THR A 106 -13.77 9.37 20.55
N GLU A 107 -14.46 10.17 19.75
CA GLU A 107 -13.83 11.19 18.89
C GLU A 107 -13.00 12.19 19.71
N LYS A 108 -13.45 12.53 20.92
CA LYS A 108 -12.69 13.37 21.84
C LYS A 108 -11.34 12.73 22.21
N THR A 109 -11.33 11.40 22.42
CA THR A 109 -10.11 10.65 22.70
C THR A 109 -9.17 10.65 21.49
N TYR A 110 -9.68 10.36 20.30
CA TYR A 110 -8.87 10.42 19.06
C TYR A 110 -8.26 11.81 18.85
N SER A 111 -9.06 12.86 18.93
CA SER A 111 -8.59 14.24 18.76
C SER A 111 -7.55 14.65 19.80
N ARG A 112 -7.70 14.16 21.06
CA ARG A 112 -6.70 14.39 22.12
C ARG A 112 -5.40 13.63 21.82
N CYS A 113 -5.49 12.36 21.40
CA CYS A 113 -4.33 11.58 21.00
C CYS A 113 -3.57 12.26 19.86
N ASN A 114 -4.27 12.66 18.79
CA ASN A 114 -3.67 13.29 17.64
C ASN A 114 -2.88 14.54 18.01
N ARG A 115 -3.44 15.44 18.83
CA ARG A 115 -2.73 16.65 19.30
C ARG A 115 -1.47 16.33 20.12
N LEU A 116 -1.54 15.30 20.99
CA LEU A 116 -0.39 14.90 21.81
C LEU A 116 0.69 14.24 20.96
N ILE A 117 0.33 13.40 19.98
CA ILE A 117 1.24 12.77 19.03
C ILE A 117 1.93 13.83 18.18
N GLU A 118 1.15 14.77 17.64
CA GLU A 118 1.67 15.86 16.80
C GLU A 118 2.68 16.69 17.57
N LYS A 119 2.32 17.16 18.78
CA LYS A 119 3.22 17.92 19.65
C LYS A 119 4.50 17.16 20.00
N ALA A 120 4.42 15.87 20.31
CA ALA A 120 5.58 15.06 20.63
C ALA A 120 6.50 14.89 19.40
N LEU A 121 5.94 14.69 18.21
CA LEU A 121 6.71 14.55 16.99
C LEU A 121 7.26 15.88 16.45
N GLU A 122 6.71 17.02 16.84
CA GLU A 122 7.35 18.33 16.61
C GLU A 122 8.67 18.44 17.35
N GLU A 123 8.73 17.94 18.60
CA GLU A 123 9.89 17.97 19.47
C GLU A 123 10.92 16.87 19.11
N TYR A 124 10.48 15.62 18.96
CA TYR A 124 11.38 14.47 18.81
C TYR A 124 11.57 13.99 17.37
N GLN A 125 10.89 14.58 16.39
CA GLN A 125 10.93 14.30 14.95
C GLN A 125 10.56 12.86 14.55
N ASN A 126 11.17 11.85 15.18
CA ASN A 126 10.92 10.42 14.91
C ASN A 126 10.75 9.68 16.23
N MET A 127 9.65 8.96 16.39
CA MET A 127 9.34 8.20 17.61
C MET A 127 8.87 6.80 17.26
N THR A 128 9.33 5.82 18.00
CA THR A 128 8.79 4.45 17.95
C THR A 128 7.37 4.40 18.50
N LYS A 129 6.63 3.34 18.16
CA LYS A 129 5.30 3.08 18.72
C LYS A 129 5.30 3.12 20.25
N GLN A 130 6.33 2.55 20.89
CA GLN A 130 6.46 2.50 22.34
C GLN A 130 6.69 3.89 22.94
N GLU A 131 7.56 4.72 22.33
CA GLU A 131 7.80 6.10 22.79
C GLU A 131 6.51 6.92 22.74
N ILE A 132 5.75 6.84 21.62
CA ILE A 132 4.43 7.50 21.51
C ILE A 132 3.47 6.97 22.58
N GLY A 133 3.44 5.65 22.80
CA GLY A 133 2.64 5.04 23.85
C GLY A 133 2.97 5.59 25.25
N THR A 134 4.25 5.79 25.55
CA THR A 134 4.71 6.39 26.82
C THR A 134 4.22 7.83 26.95
N VAL A 135 4.31 8.63 25.90
CA VAL A 135 3.77 10.00 25.91
C VAL A 135 2.27 9.99 26.21
N LEU A 136 1.48 9.21 25.49
CA LEU A 136 0.03 9.15 25.72
C LEU A 136 -0.33 8.68 27.12
N LYS A 137 0.40 7.68 27.66
CA LYS A 137 0.22 7.17 29.02
C LYS A 137 0.47 8.25 30.07
N ASN A 138 1.51 9.08 29.90
CA ASN A 138 1.84 10.17 30.80
C ASN A 138 0.73 11.23 30.88
N TYR A 139 -0.10 11.33 29.84
CA TYR A 139 -1.30 12.17 29.83
C TYR A 139 -2.59 11.43 30.23
N GLY A 140 -2.48 10.24 30.84
CA GLY A 140 -3.60 9.46 31.31
C GLY A 140 -4.45 8.80 30.25
N ILE A 141 -3.90 8.58 29.04
CA ILE A 141 -4.58 7.86 27.96
C ILE A 141 -4.18 6.38 28.02
N PRO A 142 -5.13 5.43 28.05
CA PRO A 142 -4.82 4.00 28.00
C PRO A 142 -4.08 3.64 26.71
N THR A 143 -3.02 2.82 26.82
CA THR A 143 -2.11 2.50 25.72
C THR A 143 -1.73 1.02 25.66
N ASP A 144 -2.72 0.13 25.78
CA ASP A 144 -2.47 -1.25 25.41
C ASP A 144 -2.17 -1.35 23.90
N ILE A 145 -1.65 -2.51 23.46
CA ILE A 145 -1.17 -2.68 22.09
C ILE A 145 -2.27 -2.45 21.03
N HIS A 146 -3.53 -2.78 21.37
CA HIS A 146 -4.66 -2.62 20.46
C HIS A 146 -5.12 -1.16 20.40
N LEU A 147 -5.29 -0.51 21.54
CA LEU A 147 -5.66 0.90 21.64
C LEU A 147 -4.64 1.79 20.93
N LEU A 148 -3.36 1.58 21.23
CA LEU A 148 -2.29 2.37 20.59
C LEU A 148 -2.29 2.22 19.07
N SER A 149 -2.53 1.00 18.56
CA SER A 149 -2.67 0.79 17.13
C SER A 149 -3.84 1.59 16.53
N ARG A 150 -4.99 1.65 17.24
CA ARG A 150 -6.16 2.43 16.78
C ARG A 150 -5.85 3.92 16.73
N TYR A 151 -5.17 4.46 17.73
CA TYR A 151 -4.77 5.88 17.76
C TYR A 151 -3.82 6.23 16.62
N LEU A 152 -2.80 5.40 16.40
CA LEU A 152 -1.83 5.61 15.31
C LEU A 152 -2.48 5.50 13.93
N THR A 153 -3.31 4.48 13.67
CA THR A 153 -4.06 4.36 12.42
C THR A 153 -4.96 5.57 12.18
N ARG A 154 -5.58 6.11 13.24
CA ARG A 154 -6.37 7.34 13.13
C ARG A 154 -5.51 8.53 12.74
N ALA A 155 -4.38 8.73 13.36
CA ALA A 155 -3.45 9.82 13.06
C ALA A 155 -2.88 9.71 11.62
N GLU A 156 -2.59 8.50 11.13
CA GLU A 156 -2.17 8.27 9.74
C GLU A 156 -3.27 8.64 8.75
N THR A 157 -4.50 8.18 8.98
CA THR A 157 -5.63 8.43 8.08
C THR A 157 -6.12 9.88 8.09
N GLU A 158 -5.79 10.65 9.11
CA GLU A 158 -5.99 12.11 9.16
C GLU A 158 -4.81 12.89 8.55
N GLY A 159 -3.79 12.18 8.06
CA GLY A 159 -2.64 12.82 7.41
C GLY A 159 -1.71 13.56 8.38
N ILE A 160 -1.72 13.22 9.67
CA ILE A 160 -0.87 13.81 10.69
C ILE A 160 0.49 13.14 10.69
N ILE A 161 0.53 11.80 10.68
CA ILE A 161 1.75 11.01 10.75
C ILE A 161 1.91 10.03 9.58
N CYS A 162 3.14 9.60 9.35
CA CYS A 162 3.51 8.49 8.48
C CYS A 162 4.72 7.77 9.06
N SER A 163 5.31 6.79 8.33
CA SER A 163 6.58 6.20 8.74
C SER A 163 7.68 7.25 8.81
N GLY A 164 8.46 7.20 9.88
CA GLY A 164 9.64 8.03 10.12
C GLY A 164 10.93 7.33 9.70
N ILE A 165 12.05 7.83 10.21
CA ILE A 165 13.37 7.23 10.07
C ILE A 165 13.54 6.17 11.16
N ASP A 166 13.88 4.95 10.78
CA ASP A 166 14.07 3.86 11.72
C ASP A 166 15.15 4.19 12.78
N LYS A 167 14.89 3.81 14.02
CA LYS A 167 15.81 3.95 15.14
C LYS A 167 16.32 2.57 15.57
N ASN A 168 17.60 2.29 15.38
CA ASN A 168 18.20 1.01 15.77
C ASN A 168 17.43 -0.21 15.23
N GLY A 169 17.04 -0.17 13.95
CA GLY A 169 16.26 -1.21 13.29
C GLY A 169 14.79 -1.28 13.70
N LYS A 170 14.29 -0.31 14.48
CA LYS A 170 12.87 -0.25 14.87
C LYS A 170 12.15 0.81 14.04
N PRO A 171 11.01 0.45 13.41
CA PRO A 171 10.17 1.41 12.70
C PRO A 171 9.69 2.54 13.62
N THR A 172 9.67 3.75 13.08
CA THR A 172 9.20 4.95 13.78
C THR A 172 8.07 5.63 13.02
N TYR A 173 7.48 6.63 13.66
CA TYR A 173 6.53 7.57 13.09
C TYR A 173 7.15 8.97 13.06
N ALA A 174 6.76 9.75 12.05
CA ALA A 174 7.12 11.15 11.91
C ALA A 174 5.91 11.96 11.43
N LEU A 175 5.97 13.28 11.52
CA LEU A 175 4.94 14.14 10.96
C LEU A 175 4.94 14.06 9.43
N LEU A 176 3.76 13.79 8.85
CA LEU A 176 3.60 13.69 7.40
C LEU A 176 4.12 14.94 6.67
N ASN A 177 3.79 16.12 7.17
CA ASN A 177 4.19 17.40 6.57
C ASN A 177 5.69 17.69 6.65
N LYS A 178 6.43 17.01 7.53
CA LYS A 178 7.89 17.10 7.63
C LYS A 178 8.58 16.08 6.73
N ARG A 179 7.92 14.96 6.46
CA ARG A 179 8.47 13.88 5.62
C ARG A 179 8.17 14.06 4.15
N ILE A 180 6.99 14.61 3.83
CA ILE A 180 6.50 14.75 2.46
C ILE A 180 6.05 16.19 2.24
N PRO A 181 6.58 16.87 1.22
CA PRO A 181 6.14 18.22 0.90
C PRO A 181 4.64 18.25 0.57
N PRO A 182 3.97 19.39 0.80
CA PRO A 182 2.60 19.58 0.35
C PRO A 182 2.50 19.37 -1.17
N THR A 183 1.47 18.68 -1.62
CA THR A 183 1.15 18.54 -3.05
C THR A 183 -0.24 19.11 -3.31
N LYS A 184 -0.48 19.55 -4.55
CA LYS A 184 -1.82 20.02 -4.95
C LYS A 184 -2.82 18.85 -4.77
N ALA A 185 -3.97 19.16 -4.17
CA ALA A 185 -5.07 18.21 -4.10
C ALA A 185 -5.56 17.87 -5.51
N LEU A 186 -5.84 16.61 -5.77
CA LEU A 186 -6.46 16.16 -7.01
C LEU A 186 -7.97 16.22 -6.89
N HIS A 187 -8.66 16.47 -8.00
CA HIS A 187 -10.08 16.21 -8.08
C HIS A 187 -10.35 14.70 -7.88
N HIS A 188 -11.51 14.35 -7.33
CA HIS A 188 -11.84 12.95 -7.01
C HIS A 188 -11.73 12.03 -8.25
N ASP A 189 -12.24 12.48 -9.39
CA ASP A 189 -12.18 11.72 -10.65
C ASP A 189 -10.74 11.57 -11.17
N GLU A 190 -9.89 12.58 -11.01
CA GLU A 190 -8.46 12.50 -11.36
C GLU A 190 -7.73 11.48 -10.47
N ALA A 191 -8.03 11.49 -9.17
CA ALA A 191 -7.46 10.51 -8.24
C ALA A 191 -7.91 9.08 -8.55
N LEU A 192 -9.19 8.89 -8.91
CA LEU A 192 -9.72 7.60 -9.37
C LEU A 192 -9.03 7.13 -10.65
N SER A 193 -8.88 8.01 -11.64
CA SER A 193 -8.18 7.71 -12.90
C SER A 193 -6.73 7.31 -12.64
N LYS A 194 -6.03 8.08 -11.82
CA LYS A 194 -4.63 7.80 -11.46
C LYS A 194 -4.47 6.46 -10.76
N LEU A 195 -5.40 6.10 -9.86
CA LEU A 195 -5.39 4.80 -9.18
C LEU A 195 -5.65 3.65 -10.15
N ALA A 196 -6.62 3.78 -11.05
CA ALA A 196 -6.92 2.77 -12.06
C ALA A 196 -5.75 2.58 -13.03
N THR A 197 -5.15 3.67 -13.52
CA THR A 197 -3.96 3.61 -14.41
C THR A 197 -2.81 2.90 -13.70
N ALA A 198 -2.51 3.23 -12.45
CA ALA A 198 -1.45 2.56 -11.68
C ALA A 198 -1.72 1.06 -11.55
N TYR A 199 -2.96 0.68 -11.21
CA TYR A 199 -3.32 -0.73 -11.07
C TYR A 199 -3.26 -1.49 -12.39
N PHE A 200 -3.98 -1.06 -13.42
CA PHE A 200 -4.02 -1.81 -14.68
C PHE A 200 -2.67 -1.83 -15.40
N ARG A 201 -1.85 -0.79 -15.26
CA ARG A 201 -0.50 -0.78 -15.79
C ARG A 201 0.40 -1.83 -15.11
N SER A 202 0.29 -2.00 -13.81
CA SER A 202 1.18 -2.86 -13.01
C SER A 202 0.61 -4.25 -12.70
N HIS A 203 -0.70 -4.48 -12.91
CA HIS A 203 -1.37 -5.73 -12.54
C HIS A 203 -2.19 -6.36 -13.68
N SER A 204 -1.99 -5.91 -14.92
CA SER A 204 -2.63 -6.52 -16.10
C SER A 204 -2.24 -7.99 -16.28
N PRO A 205 -3.15 -8.82 -16.78
CA PRO A 205 -4.59 -8.65 -16.95
C PRO A 205 -5.34 -8.77 -15.63
N ALA A 206 -6.33 -7.93 -15.42
CA ALA A 206 -7.13 -7.94 -14.19
C ALA A 206 -8.61 -7.64 -14.46
N SER A 207 -9.49 -8.16 -13.64
CA SER A 207 -10.92 -7.90 -13.70
C SER A 207 -11.32 -6.67 -12.87
N LEU A 208 -12.54 -6.17 -13.08
CA LEU A 208 -13.15 -5.17 -12.19
C LEU A 208 -13.16 -5.65 -10.73
N GLN A 209 -13.41 -6.94 -10.49
CA GLN A 209 -13.45 -7.49 -9.13
C GLN A 209 -12.07 -7.53 -8.47
N ASP A 210 -11.01 -7.78 -9.25
CA ASP A 210 -9.63 -7.71 -8.78
C ASP A 210 -9.27 -6.27 -8.40
N PHE A 211 -9.65 -5.29 -9.22
CA PHE A 211 -9.40 -3.88 -8.93
C PHE A 211 -10.15 -3.40 -7.67
N VAL A 212 -11.43 -3.79 -7.50
CA VAL A 212 -12.20 -3.53 -6.27
C VAL A 212 -11.51 -4.14 -5.05
N TRP A 213 -11.07 -5.39 -5.17
CA TRP A 213 -10.37 -6.11 -4.11
C TRP A 213 -9.08 -5.42 -3.69
N TRP A 214 -8.25 -5.04 -4.67
CA TRP A 214 -6.96 -4.40 -4.41
C TRP A 214 -7.11 -2.97 -3.89
N SER A 215 -7.93 -2.15 -4.53
CA SER A 215 -8.07 -0.73 -4.21
C SER A 215 -8.91 -0.43 -2.97
N GLY A 216 -9.80 -1.36 -2.60
CA GLY A 216 -10.83 -1.13 -1.57
C GLY A 216 -11.91 -0.13 -1.99
N LEU A 217 -11.97 0.28 -3.25
CA LEU A 217 -13.03 1.14 -3.78
C LEU A 217 -14.39 0.45 -3.76
N THR A 218 -15.46 1.22 -3.72
CA THR A 218 -16.79 0.69 -4.04
C THR A 218 -16.83 0.24 -5.50
N ILE A 219 -17.75 -0.67 -5.83
CA ILE A 219 -17.94 -1.13 -7.21
C ILE A 219 -18.29 0.03 -8.17
N THR A 220 -19.00 1.03 -7.69
CA THR A 220 -19.39 2.23 -8.44
C THR A 220 -18.19 3.11 -8.74
N GLU A 221 -17.35 3.39 -7.73
CA GLU A 221 -16.11 4.13 -7.91
C GLU A 221 -15.12 3.41 -8.85
N ALA A 222 -15.00 2.08 -8.71
CA ALA A 222 -14.13 1.27 -9.56
C ALA A 222 -14.58 1.28 -11.03
N ARG A 223 -15.89 1.19 -11.29
CA ARG A 223 -16.44 1.34 -12.66
C ARG A 223 -16.17 2.72 -13.23
N LYS A 224 -16.36 3.77 -12.43
CA LYS A 224 -16.06 5.15 -12.85
C LYS A 224 -14.58 5.31 -13.16
N ALA A 225 -13.70 4.78 -12.32
CA ALA A 225 -12.25 4.82 -12.50
C ALA A 225 -11.81 4.12 -13.80
N ILE A 226 -12.38 2.94 -14.12
CA ILE A 226 -12.11 2.21 -15.37
C ILE A 226 -12.63 3.00 -16.56
N SER A 227 -13.85 3.53 -16.51
CA SER A 227 -14.43 4.34 -17.59
C SER A 227 -13.59 5.59 -17.89
N ASN A 228 -13.02 6.22 -16.87
CA ASN A 228 -12.16 7.39 -17.06
C ASN A 228 -10.86 7.09 -17.85
N ILE A 229 -10.41 5.84 -17.87
CA ILE A 229 -9.17 5.41 -18.56
C ILE A 229 -9.44 4.36 -19.65
N GLU A 230 -10.67 4.25 -20.14
CA GLU A 230 -11.05 3.21 -21.11
C GLU A 230 -10.19 3.22 -22.38
N HIS A 231 -9.71 4.40 -22.80
CA HIS A 231 -8.82 4.59 -23.95
C HIS A 231 -7.43 3.96 -23.77
N ASP A 232 -7.02 3.69 -22.52
CA ASP A 232 -5.76 3.02 -22.19
C ASP A 232 -5.93 1.51 -21.98
N LEU A 233 -7.16 1.00 -22.07
CA LEU A 233 -7.47 -0.38 -21.77
C LEU A 233 -7.96 -1.16 -22.99
N ILE A 234 -7.45 -2.36 -23.13
CA ILE A 234 -7.98 -3.39 -24.04
C ILE A 234 -8.83 -4.32 -23.18
N GLN A 235 -10.09 -4.50 -23.55
CA GLN A 235 -10.98 -5.45 -22.87
C GLN A 235 -10.98 -6.80 -23.59
N ASP A 236 -10.65 -7.86 -22.87
CA ASP A 236 -10.81 -9.26 -23.31
C ASP A 236 -11.71 -9.98 -22.32
N LYS A 237 -12.95 -10.27 -22.73
CA LYS A 237 -14.02 -10.87 -21.90
C LYS A 237 -14.25 -10.06 -20.63
N LYS A 238 -13.84 -10.58 -19.45
CA LYS A 238 -13.96 -9.93 -18.13
C LYS A 238 -12.69 -9.26 -17.68
N LEU A 239 -11.61 -9.34 -18.45
CA LEU A 239 -10.30 -8.81 -18.11
C LEU A 239 -10.03 -7.51 -18.84
N TYR A 240 -9.34 -6.62 -18.19
CA TYR A 240 -8.79 -5.39 -18.74
C TYR A 240 -7.27 -5.53 -18.78
N ILE A 241 -6.70 -5.13 -19.89
CA ILE A 241 -5.27 -5.16 -20.16
C ILE A 241 -4.85 -3.75 -20.52
N HIS A 242 -3.89 -3.19 -19.83
CA HIS A 242 -3.34 -1.89 -20.19
C HIS A 242 -2.70 -1.98 -21.59
N ASN A 243 -2.90 -0.99 -22.43
CA ASN A 243 -2.49 -0.98 -23.84
C ASN A 243 -0.95 -1.07 -24.04
N THR A 244 -0.16 -0.93 -22.98
CA THR A 244 1.28 -1.23 -22.98
C THR A 244 1.58 -2.72 -23.24
N TYR A 245 0.60 -3.61 -23.01
CA TYR A 245 0.75 -5.06 -23.21
C TYR A 245 -0.11 -5.54 -24.37
N THR A 246 0.42 -6.49 -25.13
CA THR A 246 -0.37 -7.17 -26.17
C THR A 246 -0.89 -8.50 -25.66
N ILE A 247 -2.10 -8.87 -26.10
CA ILE A 247 -2.73 -10.15 -25.71
C ILE A 247 -1.86 -11.35 -26.06
N THR A 248 -1.04 -11.26 -27.12
CA THR A 248 -0.13 -12.31 -27.58
C THR A 248 1.25 -12.29 -26.94
N GLN A 249 1.48 -11.38 -25.98
CA GLN A 249 2.78 -11.25 -25.34
C GLN A 249 3.10 -12.50 -24.50
N THR A 250 4.23 -13.13 -24.77
CA THR A 250 4.71 -14.33 -24.07
C THR A 250 6.14 -14.12 -23.57
N ILE A 251 6.48 -14.81 -22.49
CA ILE A 251 7.83 -14.82 -21.94
C ILE A 251 8.64 -15.91 -22.66
N LYS A 252 9.77 -15.53 -23.26
CA LYS A 252 10.64 -16.48 -23.95
C LYS A 252 11.44 -17.39 -23.02
N SER A 253 11.68 -16.97 -21.78
CA SER A 253 12.44 -17.75 -20.79
C SER A 253 11.53 -18.72 -20.04
N LYS A 254 11.86 -20.03 -20.07
CA LYS A 254 11.06 -21.08 -19.43
C LYS A 254 11.50 -21.45 -18.00
N ASN A 255 12.66 -20.93 -17.54
CA ASN A 255 13.26 -21.34 -16.26
C ASN A 255 13.35 -20.14 -15.32
N ILE A 256 12.20 -19.62 -14.89
CA ILE A 256 12.14 -18.52 -13.93
C ILE A 256 11.61 -19.07 -12.61
N LEU A 257 12.37 -18.87 -11.54
CA LEU A 257 11.99 -19.19 -10.16
C LEU A 257 12.01 -17.92 -9.33
N HIS A 258 10.91 -17.61 -8.67
CA HIS A 258 10.83 -16.53 -7.70
C HIS A 258 10.46 -17.05 -6.33
N LEU A 259 11.21 -16.65 -5.31
CA LEU A 259 10.82 -16.82 -3.91
C LEU A 259 10.03 -15.59 -3.47
N LEU A 260 8.71 -15.70 -3.51
CA LEU A 260 7.82 -14.59 -3.15
C LEU A 260 7.72 -14.45 -1.61
N PRO A 261 7.74 -13.23 -1.09
CA PRO A 261 7.54 -13.00 0.34
C PRO A 261 6.06 -13.19 0.75
N PRO A 262 5.75 -13.30 2.05
CA PRO A 262 4.38 -13.20 2.53
C PRO A 262 3.73 -11.90 2.08
N PHE A 263 2.44 -11.96 1.69
CA PHE A 263 1.66 -10.81 1.21
C PHE A 263 2.19 -10.19 -0.10
N ASP A 264 2.88 -10.98 -0.95
CA ASP A 264 3.35 -10.48 -2.24
C ASP A 264 2.18 -10.14 -3.19
N GLU A 265 2.31 -9.00 -3.88
CA GLU A 265 1.29 -8.47 -4.80
C GLU A 265 0.90 -9.46 -5.91
N TYR A 266 1.80 -10.34 -6.34
CA TYR A 266 1.51 -11.35 -7.35
C TYR A 266 0.40 -12.32 -6.91
N LEU A 267 0.27 -12.56 -5.60
CA LEU A 267 -0.74 -13.44 -5.03
C LEU A 267 -1.95 -12.68 -4.48
N ILE A 268 -1.73 -11.54 -3.82
CA ILE A 268 -2.81 -10.89 -3.03
C ILE A 268 -3.58 -9.81 -3.78
N SER A 269 -3.05 -9.29 -4.90
CA SER A 269 -3.68 -8.21 -5.65
C SER A 269 -4.89 -8.64 -6.47
N TYR A 270 -5.14 -9.91 -6.55
CA TYR A 270 -6.25 -10.48 -7.31
C TYR A 270 -7.25 -11.15 -6.39
N LYS A 271 -8.54 -10.96 -6.65
CA LYS A 271 -9.60 -11.71 -5.98
C LYS A 271 -9.65 -13.14 -6.50
N ASP A 272 -9.55 -13.29 -7.82
CA ASP A 272 -9.39 -14.59 -8.47
C ASP A 272 -7.90 -14.91 -8.65
N ARG A 273 -7.43 -15.91 -7.92
CA ARG A 273 -6.03 -16.35 -7.86
C ARG A 273 -5.75 -17.61 -8.69
N THR A 274 -6.75 -18.14 -9.38
CA THR A 274 -6.63 -19.42 -10.14
C THR A 274 -5.62 -19.34 -11.28
N SER A 275 -5.36 -18.14 -11.81
CA SER A 275 -4.34 -17.91 -12.84
C SER A 275 -2.89 -17.92 -12.32
N VAL A 276 -2.68 -17.86 -11.00
CA VAL A 276 -1.34 -17.80 -10.38
C VAL A 276 -1.04 -18.99 -9.48
N ILE A 277 -2.07 -19.64 -8.96
CA ILE A 277 -1.94 -20.84 -8.12
C ILE A 277 -3.13 -21.78 -8.36
N GLU A 278 -2.85 -23.07 -8.52
CA GLU A 278 -3.90 -24.06 -8.69
C GLU A 278 -4.76 -24.18 -7.43
N THR A 279 -6.08 -24.38 -7.61
CA THR A 279 -7.06 -24.40 -6.51
C THR A 279 -6.69 -25.41 -5.41
N GLN A 280 -6.10 -26.56 -5.76
CA GLN A 280 -5.67 -27.58 -4.81
C GLN A 280 -4.57 -27.10 -3.85
N HIS A 281 -3.86 -26.03 -4.18
CA HIS A 281 -2.79 -25.44 -3.35
C HIS A 281 -3.24 -24.19 -2.58
N HIS A 282 -4.47 -23.70 -2.77
CA HIS A 282 -4.96 -22.49 -2.11
C HIS A 282 -4.86 -22.57 -0.58
N SER A 283 -5.24 -23.70 0.02
CA SER A 283 -5.17 -23.90 1.48
C SER A 283 -3.74 -23.90 2.04
N LYS A 284 -2.75 -24.17 1.20
CA LYS A 284 -1.32 -24.12 1.59
C LYS A 284 -0.74 -22.72 1.50
N ALA A 285 -1.24 -21.90 0.55
CA ALA A 285 -0.76 -20.55 0.31
C ALA A 285 -1.53 -19.48 1.12
N PHE A 286 -2.79 -19.75 1.45
CA PHE A 286 -3.68 -18.82 2.15
C PHE A 286 -4.28 -19.50 3.36
N ASN A 287 -3.91 -19.10 4.55
CA ASN A 287 -4.59 -19.47 5.78
C ASN A 287 -5.82 -18.57 5.97
N THR A 288 -6.71 -18.98 6.88
CA THR A 288 -8.00 -18.33 7.21
C THR A 288 -7.90 -16.85 7.60
N PHE A 289 -6.69 -16.30 7.74
CA PHE A 289 -6.40 -14.91 8.14
C PHE A 289 -5.69 -14.08 7.05
N GLY A 290 -5.54 -14.60 5.83
CA GLY A 290 -4.85 -13.92 4.72
C GLY A 290 -5.66 -13.75 3.45
#